data_5aaa511d36f789326974fd13fd9469ce
#
_entry.id   5aaa511d36f789326974fd13fd9469ce
#
_cell.length_a   1.000
_cell.length_b   1.000
_cell.length_c   1.000
_cell.angle_alpha   90.00
_cell.angle_beta   90.00
_cell.angle_gamma   90.00
#
_symmetry.space_group_name_H-M   'P 1'
#
loop_
_entity.id
_entity.type
_entity.pdbx_description
1 polymer ?
#
loop_
_entity_poly.entity_id
_entity_poly.type
_entity_poly.pdbx_seq_one_letter_code
_entity_poly.pdbx_strand_id
1 'polypeptide(L)'
;MNIDVKLPAALASECGGARHLDVDAPPGATLADVLDQIAATHPRLGRRLRDEAGKLRRYVNIYIGDDESRRLQGLDTPVEGRDIQILPSIAGG
;
A
#
# COMPACT_ATOMS: atom_id res chain seq x y z
N MET A 1 -3.85 -15.06 -4.39
CA MET A 1 -3.08 -15.21 -3.14
C MET A 1 -3.48 -14.13 -2.16
N ASN A 2 -3.67 -14.50 -0.92
CA ASN A 2 -4.09 -13.54 0.09
C ASN A 2 -2.86 -12.81 0.65
N ILE A 3 -2.90 -11.49 0.61
CA ILE A 3 -1.78 -10.65 1.04
C ILE A 3 -2.22 -9.84 2.25
N ASP A 4 -1.41 -9.81 3.29
CA ASP A 4 -1.63 -8.96 4.45
C ASP A 4 -1.02 -7.59 4.18
N VAL A 5 -1.82 -6.54 4.34
CA VAL A 5 -1.36 -5.16 4.22
C VAL A 5 -1.40 -4.53 5.60
N LYS A 6 -0.24 -4.27 6.16
CA LYS A 6 -0.11 -3.69 7.50
C LYS A 6 -0.09 -2.18 7.41
N LEU A 7 -0.90 -1.53 8.25
CA LEU A 7 -1.07 -0.09 8.28
C LEU A 7 -0.53 0.53 9.56
N PRO A 8 0.06 1.74 9.48
CA PRO A 8 0.38 2.49 10.68
C PRO A 8 -0.89 3.05 11.31
N ALA A 9 -0.82 3.38 12.59
CA ALA A 9 -1.98 3.89 13.31
C ALA A 9 -2.59 5.12 12.64
N ALA A 10 -1.74 6.00 12.11
CA ALA A 10 -2.22 7.24 11.48
C ALA A 10 -3.10 6.97 10.25
N LEU A 11 -2.87 5.87 9.54
CA LEU A 11 -3.67 5.51 8.37
C LEU A 11 -4.79 4.54 8.72
N ALA A 12 -4.67 3.80 9.80
CA ALA A 12 -5.69 2.86 10.23
C ALA A 12 -7.03 3.56 10.52
N SER A 13 -6.98 4.83 10.93
CA SER A 13 -8.18 5.61 11.17
C SER A 13 -9.06 5.77 9.93
N GLU A 14 -8.48 5.64 8.75
CA GLU A 14 -9.24 5.70 7.50
C GLU A 14 -9.96 4.40 7.16
N CYS A 15 -9.72 3.36 7.92
CA CYS A 15 -10.39 2.06 7.75
C CYS A 15 -10.97 1.55 9.07
N GLY A 16 -11.58 2.44 9.85
CA GLY A 16 -12.24 2.04 11.09
C GLY A 16 -11.30 1.52 12.17
N GLY A 17 -10.01 1.87 12.10
CA GLY A 17 -9.02 1.45 13.07
C GLY A 17 -8.30 0.14 12.73
N ALA A 18 -8.60 -0.44 11.58
CA ALA A 18 -7.94 -1.69 11.19
C ALA A 18 -6.46 -1.47 10.90
N ARG A 19 -5.61 -2.26 11.54
CA ARG A 19 -4.16 -2.21 11.34
C ARG A 19 -3.69 -3.17 10.26
N HIS A 20 -4.56 -4.06 9.81
CA HIS A 20 -4.28 -5.05 8.77
C HIS A 20 -5.46 -5.14 7.83
N LEU A 21 -5.18 -5.21 6.54
CA LEU A 21 -6.18 -5.46 5.51
C LEU A 21 -5.78 -6.71 4.74
N ASP A 22 -6.74 -7.57 4.46
CA ASP A 22 -6.51 -8.72 3.61
C ASP A 22 -6.89 -8.36 2.18
N VAL A 23 -5.95 -8.54 1.27
CA VAL A 23 -6.16 -8.25 -0.15
C VAL A 23 -5.90 -9.50 -0.96
N ASP A 24 -6.84 -9.87 -1.82
CA ASP A 24 -6.64 -10.99 -2.72
C ASP A 24 -5.92 -10.50 -3.97
N ALA A 25 -4.67 -10.92 -4.13
CA ALA A 25 -3.85 -10.54 -5.26
C ALA A 25 -3.59 -11.74 -6.15
N PRO A 26 -4.14 -11.76 -7.38
CA PRO A 26 -3.88 -12.88 -8.29
C PRO A 26 -2.41 -12.91 -8.71
N PRO A 27 -1.94 -14.05 -9.24
CA PRO A 27 -0.56 -14.13 -9.74
C PRO A 27 -0.29 -13.03 -10.75
N GLY A 28 0.86 -12.37 -10.59
CA GLY A 28 1.25 -11.27 -11.48
C GLY A 28 0.72 -9.90 -11.07
N ALA A 29 -0.08 -9.83 -10.00
CA ALA A 29 -0.57 -8.54 -9.53
C ALA A 29 0.59 -7.65 -9.09
N THR A 30 0.47 -6.36 -9.42
CA THR A 30 1.47 -5.36 -9.02
C THR A 30 1.03 -4.64 -7.76
N LEU A 31 1.94 -3.83 -7.20
CA LEU A 31 1.58 -2.97 -6.08
C LEU A 31 0.40 -2.06 -6.44
N ALA A 32 0.39 -1.51 -7.67
CA ALA A 32 -0.73 -0.68 -8.11
C ALA A 32 -2.05 -1.45 -8.05
N ASP A 33 -2.06 -2.71 -8.45
CA ASP A 33 -3.27 -3.54 -8.42
C ASP A 33 -3.78 -3.70 -6.98
N VAL A 34 -2.88 -3.92 -6.04
CA VAL A 34 -3.25 -4.03 -4.62
C VAL A 34 -3.84 -2.71 -4.11
N LEU A 35 -3.19 -1.59 -4.44
CA LEU A 35 -3.68 -0.28 -4.02
C LEU A 35 -5.02 0.07 -4.66
N ASP A 36 -5.27 -0.39 -5.89
CA ASP A 36 -6.57 -0.21 -6.54
C ASP A 36 -7.68 -0.94 -5.78
N GLN A 37 -7.41 -2.15 -5.30
CA GLN A 37 -8.38 -2.88 -4.50
C GLN A 37 -8.65 -2.18 -3.18
N ILE A 38 -7.60 -1.67 -2.53
CA ILE A 38 -7.76 -0.91 -1.29
C ILE A 38 -8.59 0.33 -1.53
N ALA A 39 -8.35 1.06 -2.61
CA ALA A 39 -9.11 2.26 -2.93
C ALA A 39 -10.58 1.96 -3.22
N ALA A 40 -10.88 0.78 -3.77
CA ALA A 40 -12.25 0.38 -4.04
C ALA A 40 -13.05 0.13 -2.77
N THR A 41 -12.40 -0.44 -1.73
CA THR A 41 -13.07 -0.75 -0.47
C THR A 41 -12.90 0.35 0.58
N HIS A 42 -11.81 1.09 0.50
CA HIS A 42 -11.48 2.16 1.45
C HIS A 42 -11.01 3.40 0.68
N PRO A 43 -11.96 4.16 0.09
CA PRO A 43 -11.59 5.29 -0.78
C PRO A 43 -10.74 6.36 -0.10
N ARG A 44 -11.00 6.64 1.19
CA ARG A 44 -10.20 7.63 1.92
C ARG A 44 -8.77 7.20 2.07
N LEU A 45 -8.55 5.92 2.41
CA LEU A 45 -7.20 5.39 2.50
C LEU A 45 -6.52 5.46 1.13
N GLY A 46 -7.23 5.12 0.07
CA GLY A 46 -6.69 5.20 -1.28
C GLY A 46 -6.16 6.59 -1.61
N ARG A 47 -6.90 7.63 -1.23
CA ARG A 47 -6.48 9.02 -1.47
C ARG A 47 -5.29 9.43 -0.61
N ARG A 48 -5.12 8.82 0.56
CA ARG A 48 -3.97 9.09 1.42
C ARG A 48 -2.71 8.43 0.89
N LEU A 49 -2.84 7.38 0.09
CA LEU A 49 -1.70 6.65 -0.44
C LEU A 49 -1.23 7.16 -1.78
N ARG A 50 -2.16 7.55 -2.67
CA ARG A 50 -1.84 8.03 -4.02
C ARG A 50 -2.56 9.34 -4.28
N ASP A 51 -1.93 10.20 -5.10
CA ASP A 51 -2.52 11.46 -5.52
C ASP A 51 -3.51 11.25 -6.68
N GLU A 52 -4.06 12.35 -7.19
CA GLU A 52 -5.04 12.31 -8.27
C GLU A 52 -4.48 11.76 -9.58
N ALA A 53 -3.18 11.87 -9.75
CA ALA A 53 -2.51 11.32 -10.93
C ALA A 53 -2.17 9.82 -10.75
N GLY A 54 -2.51 9.23 -9.60
CA GLY A 54 -2.22 7.85 -9.31
C GLY A 54 -0.81 7.59 -8.79
N LYS A 55 -0.05 8.62 -8.53
CA LYS A 55 1.32 8.48 -8.02
C LYS A 55 1.33 8.29 -6.51
N LEU A 56 2.25 7.47 -6.04
CA LEU A 56 2.44 7.28 -4.60
C LEU A 56 2.87 8.60 -3.97
N ARG A 57 2.20 8.99 -2.89
CA ARG A 57 2.54 10.24 -2.21
C ARG A 57 3.91 10.14 -1.57
N ARG A 58 4.63 11.27 -1.54
CA ARG A 58 6.03 11.30 -1.08
C ARG A 58 6.19 10.91 0.38
N TYR A 59 5.17 11.18 1.20
CA TYR A 59 5.25 10.89 2.64
C TYR A 59 4.76 9.49 2.99
N VAL A 60 4.56 8.65 1.98
CA VAL A 60 4.15 7.26 2.18
C VAL A 60 5.26 6.35 1.67
N ASN A 61 5.70 5.44 2.52
CA ASN A 61 6.64 4.39 2.14
C ASN A 61 5.93 3.05 2.17
N ILE A 62 6.08 2.28 1.12
CA ILE A 62 5.46 0.95 1.03
C ILE A 62 6.55 -0.09 0.84
N TYR A 63 6.58 -1.07 1.73
CA TYR A 63 7.48 -2.20 1.65
C TYR A 63 6.74 -3.42 1.13
N ILE A 64 7.36 -4.11 0.19
CA ILE A 64 6.88 -5.39 -0.34
C ILE A 64 7.86 -6.44 0.18
N GLY A 65 7.42 -7.25 1.14
CA GLY A 65 8.34 -8.03 1.92
C GLY A 65 9.31 -7.10 2.66
N ASP A 66 10.59 -7.29 2.45
CA ASP A 66 11.62 -6.48 3.12
C ASP A 66 12.13 -5.32 2.27
N ASP A 67 11.61 -5.17 1.05
CA ASP A 67 12.13 -4.19 0.11
C ASP A 67 11.22 -2.98 -0.05
N GLU A 68 11.79 -1.78 0.05
CA GLU A 68 11.05 -0.55 -0.18
C GLU A 68 10.73 -0.43 -1.67
N SER A 69 9.46 -0.17 -1.99
CA SER A 69 8.97 -0.25 -3.37
C SER A 69 9.68 0.70 -4.33
N ARG A 70 10.11 1.88 -3.87
CA ARG A 70 10.82 2.82 -4.72
C ARG A 70 12.20 2.31 -5.14
N ARG A 71 12.75 1.36 -4.43
CA ARG A 71 14.01 0.70 -4.80
C ARG A 71 13.81 -0.44 -5.76
N LEU A 72 12.56 -0.83 -5.98
CA LEU A 72 12.17 -1.84 -6.93
C LEU A 72 11.61 -1.14 -8.17
N GLN A 73 10.42 -1.52 -8.58
CA GLN A 73 9.77 -0.94 -9.75
C GLN A 73 8.61 -0.01 -9.36
N GLY A 74 8.60 0.45 -8.11
CA GLY A 74 7.53 1.32 -7.62
C GLY A 74 6.19 0.62 -7.69
N LEU A 75 5.19 1.32 -8.24
CA LEU A 75 3.84 0.77 -8.37
C LEU A 75 3.76 -0.41 -9.33
N ASP A 76 4.73 -0.57 -10.21
CA ASP A 76 4.77 -1.67 -11.18
C ASP A 76 5.42 -2.93 -10.63
N THR A 77 5.85 -2.91 -9.37
CA THR A 77 6.51 -4.06 -8.76
C THR A 77 5.52 -5.20 -8.57
N PRO A 78 5.81 -6.40 -9.09
CA PRO A 78 4.97 -7.58 -8.79
C PRO A 78 5.07 -7.94 -7.33
N VAL A 79 3.93 -8.16 -6.67
CA VAL A 79 3.93 -8.45 -5.24
C VAL A 79 4.28 -9.91 -4.93
N GLU A 80 3.97 -10.82 -5.83
CA GLU A 80 4.38 -12.23 -5.75
C GLU A 80 4.03 -12.91 -4.44
N GLY A 81 2.85 -12.59 -3.91
CA GLY A 81 2.37 -13.18 -2.66
C GLY A 81 3.03 -12.66 -1.40
N ARG A 82 3.92 -11.69 -1.51
CA ARG A 82 4.58 -11.10 -0.34
C ARG A 82 3.65 -10.15 0.39
N ASP A 83 3.80 -10.08 1.70
CA ASP A 83 3.03 -9.13 2.49
C ASP A 83 3.52 -7.71 2.27
N ILE A 84 2.63 -6.76 2.51
CA ILE A 84 2.91 -5.35 2.28
C ILE A 84 2.84 -4.61 3.62
N GLN A 85 3.76 -3.69 3.83
CA GLN A 85 3.74 -2.81 4.99
C GLN A 85 3.77 -1.37 4.52
N ILE A 86 2.80 -0.58 5.00
CA ILE A 86 2.71 0.84 4.68
C ILE A 86 3.18 1.62 5.90
N LEU A 87 4.13 2.52 5.69
CA LEU A 87 4.68 3.35 6.74
C LEU A 87 4.65 4.81 6.32
N PRO A 88 4.39 5.73 7.26
CA PRO A 88 4.53 7.14 6.93
C PRO A 88 6.02 7.48 6.79
N SER A 89 6.33 8.38 5.86
CA SER A 89 7.67 8.93 5.77
C SER A 89 7.84 9.95 6.91
N ILE A 90 9.00 9.92 7.54
CA ILE A 90 9.27 10.88 8.60
C ILE A 90 9.50 12.24 7.96
N ALA A 91 8.72 13.24 8.38
CA ALA A 91 8.82 14.59 7.84
C ALA A 91 10.23 15.14 8.07
N GLY A 92 10.82 15.69 7.02
CA GLY A 92 12.16 16.24 7.08
C GLY A 92 13.26 15.20 7.07
N GLY A 93 12.86 13.95 7.03
CA GLY A 93 13.81 12.84 6.94
C GLY A 93 13.94 12.39 5.51
#